data_d82562b176a7098efc33dff958f53737
#
_entry.id   d82562b176a7098efc33dff958f53737
#
_cell.length_a   1.000
_cell.length_b   1.000
_cell.length_c   1.000
_cell.angle_alpha   90.00
_cell.angle_beta   90.00
_cell.angle_gamma   90.00
#
_symmetry.space_group_name_H-M   'P 1'
#
loop_
_entity.id
_entity.type
_entity.pdbx_description
1 polymer ?
#
loop_
_entity_poly.entity_id
_entity_poly.type
_entity_poly.pdbx_seq_one_letter_code
_entity_poly.pdbx_strand_id
1 'polypeptide(L)'
;MLYDDMPALFPQHTPEKVRAAFVPDVIVGDLDSVRPEVLAFYGEMGTRCVDLSADQDTTDLHKAVTHMVDSAWRVQQGSGGSLDKEIAGKGWATEHRIFAAGALGGRFDHEMSNVSAAHEFVDTHVVLIGRHSMAFVVPANTSVAIVPDVEREGPSCGLVPMCGPAGSVRTSGLRWNLEGDSLEMGRLISTSNALDVGGTGGEVRIETDAPLLWTTDVSRLWNDEAP
;
A
#
# COMPACT_ATOMS: atom_id res chain seq x y z
N MET A 1 9.54 8.86 -10.72
CA MET A 1 9.68 7.39 -10.67
C MET A 1 9.58 6.75 -12.06
N LEU A 2 8.40 6.52 -12.67
CA LEU A 2 8.34 5.83 -13.99
C LEU A 2 9.16 6.51 -15.10
N TYR A 3 9.09 7.83 -15.22
CA TYR A 3 9.76 8.58 -16.27
C TYR A 3 11.28 8.71 -16.07
N ASP A 4 11.72 8.98 -14.82
CA ASP A 4 13.11 9.26 -14.53
C ASP A 4 13.92 8.05 -14.08
N ASP A 5 13.34 7.21 -13.18
CA ASP A 5 14.11 6.18 -12.49
C ASP A 5 14.04 4.82 -13.20
N MET A 6 12.91 4.50 -13.85
CA MET A 6 12.78 3.22 -14.58
C MET A 6 13.88 3.00 -15.62
N PRO A 7 14.33 4.01 -16.42
CA PRO A 7 15.42 3.81 -17.35
C PRO A 7 16.72 3.35 -16.70
N ALA A 8 17.00 3.75 -15.46
CA ALA A 8 18.20 3.34 -14.74
C ALA A 8 18.20 1.85 -14.35
N LEU A 9 17.02 1.24 -14.22
CA LEU A 9 16.86 -0.18 -13.92
C LEU A 9 17.10 -1.08 -15.16
N PHE A 10 17.11 -0.50 -16.37
CA PHE A 10 17.29 -1.21 -17.63
C PHE A 10 18.39 -0.56 -18.49
N PRO A 11 19.66 -0.50 -18.00
CA PRO A 11 20.74 0.23 -18.67
C PRO A 11 21.09 -0.32 -20.06
N GLN A 12 20.65 -1.54 -20.39
CA GLN A 12 20.83 -2.15 -21.70
C GLN A 12 19.88 -1.60 -22.78
N HIS A 13 18.90 -0.77 -22.40
CA HIS A 13 17.93 -0.17 -23.33
C HIS A 13 18.00 1.36 -23.30
N THR A 14 17.55 2.01 -24.37
CA THR A 14 17.46 3.47 -24.37
C THR A 14 16.34 3.96 -23.42
N PRO A 15 16.49 5.13 -22.79
CA PRO A 15 15.47 5.68 -21.90
C PRO A 15 14.08 5.76 -22.53
N GLU A 16 13.98 6.13 -23.79
CA GLU A 16 12.72 6.24 -24.53
C GLU A 16 12.04 4.88 -24.68
N LYS A 17 12.82 3.84 -24.98
CA LYS A 17 12.31 2.47 -25.12
C LYS A 17 11.78 1.95 -23.77
N VAL A 18 12.49 2.24 -22.69
CA VAL A 18 12.03 1.85 -21.34
C VAL A 18 10.76 2.59 -20.97
N ARG A 19 10.72 3.92 -21.14
CA ARG A 19 9.51 4.72 -20.86
C ARG A 19 8.29 4.23 -21.64
N ALA A 20 8.47 3.88 -22.92
CA ALA A 20 7.41 3.34 -23.77
C ALA A 20 6.94 1.94 -23.36
N ALA A 21 7.74 1.18 -22.62
CA ALA A 21 7.37 -0.13 -22.09
C ALA A 21 6.57 -0.03 -20.77
N PHE A 22 6.67 1.09 -20.06
CA PHE A 22 6.02 1.32 -18.76
C PHE A 22 5.09 2.53 -18.81
N VAL A 23 4.09 2.48 -19.68
CA VAL A 23 3.10 3.53 -19.83
C VAL A 23 2.00 3.35 -18.78
N PRO A 24 1.73 4.35 -17.94
CA PRO A 24 0.61 4.27 -17.00
C PRO A 24 -0.73 4.41 -17.72
N ASP A 25 -1.77 3.73 -17.25
CA ASP A 25 -3.13 3.86 -17.78
C ASP A 25 -3.72 5.26 -17.48
N VAL A 26 -3.38 5.78 -16.29
CA VAL A 26 -3.88 7.09 -15.83
C VAL A 26 -2.83 7.81 -15.00
N ILE A 27 -2.77 9.13 -15.13
CA ILE A 27 -2.13 10.08 -14.23
C ILE A 27 -3.25 10.86 -13.56
N VAL A 28 -3.33 10.82 -12.23
CA VAL A 28 -4.40 11.45 -11.45
C VAL A 28 -3.82 12.16 -10.22
N GLY A 29 -4.30 13.36 -9.92
CA GLY A 29 -3.86 14.20 -8.81
C GLY A 29 -4.15 15.68 -9.08
N ASP A 30 -3.52 16.58 -8.33
CA ASP A 30 -3.59 18.02 -8.58
C ASP A 30 -2.62 18.49 -9.68
N LEU A 31 -1.73 17.60 -10.13
CA LEU A 31 -0.80 17.77 -11.24
C LEU A 31 0.23 18.91 -11.08
N ASP A 32 0.34 19.53 -9.91
CA ASP A 32 1.22 20.65 -9.62
C ASP A 32 2.71 20.28 -9.65
N SER A 33 3.01 19.04 -9.30
CA SER A 33 4.36 18.47 -9.27
C SER A 33 4.76 17.73 -10.54
N VAL A 34 3.83 17.50 -11.46
CA VAL A 34 4.10 16.77 -12.70
C VAL A 34 4.66 17.73 -13.76
N ARG A 35 5.86 17.46 -14.25
CA ARG A 35 6.50 18.25 -15.29
C ARG A 35 5.76 18.17 -16.62
N PRO A 36 5.63 19.30 -17.36
CA PRO A 36 4.93 19.34 -18.65
C PRO A 36 5.42 18.29 -19.67
N GLU A 37 6.74 18.05 -19.73
CA GLU A 37 7.31 17.05 -20.64
C GLU A 37 6.89 15.61 -20.31
N VAL A 38 6.62 15.29 -19.03
CA VAL A 38 6.12 13.99 -18.60
C VAL A 38 4.68 13.79 -19.03
N LEU A 39 3.83 14.81 -18.82
CA LEU A 39 2.44 14.80 -19.27
C LEU A 39 2.34 14.68 -20.78
N ALA A 40 3.17 15.44 -21.53
CA ALA A 40 3.19 15.39 -22.99
C ALA A 40 3.57 13.99 -23.48
N PHE A 41 4.68 13.44 -22.96
CA PHE A 41 5.16 12.10 -23.35
C PHE A 41 4.11 11.01 -23.14
N TYR A 42 3.57 10.90 -21.93
CA TYR A 42 2.60 9.85 -21.63
C TYR A 42 1.23 10.12 -22.27
N GLY A 43 0.85 11.40 -22.46
CA GLY A 43 -0.35 11.75 -23.20
C GLY A 43 -0.30 11.28 -24.66
N GLU A 44 0.85 11.44 -25.35
CA GLU A 44 1.08 10.91 -26.70
C GLU A 44 1.03 9.37 -26.76
N MET A 45 1.38 8.71 -25.65
CA MET A 45 1.30 7.24 -25.50
C MET A 45 -0.10 6.74 -25.12
N GLY A 46 -1.08 7.62 -24.97
CA GLY A 46 -2.47 7.29 -24.67
C GLY A 46 -2.85 7.27 -23.19
N THR A 47 -1.96 7.71 -22.28
CA THR A 47 -2.26 7.84 -20.86
C THR A 47 -3.36 8.89 -20.64
N ARG A 48 -4.39 8.52 -19.88
CA ARG A 48 -5.43 9.45 -19.47
C ARG A 48 -4.95 10.31 -18.30
N CYS A 49 -5.09 11.64 -18.42
CA CYS A 49 -4.84 12.56 -17.33
C CYS A 49 -6.15 13.00 -16.67
N VAL A 50 -6.20 12.93 -15.34
CA VAL A 50 -7.35 13.36 -14.53
C VAL A 50 -6.86 14.42 -13.56
N ASP A 51 -7.25 15.67 -13.85
CA ASP A 51 -6.95 16.82 -13.02
C ASP A 51 -7.96 16.92 -11.88
N LEU A 52 -7.49 16.80 -10.65
CA LEU A 52 -8.25 16.95 -9.41
C LEU A 52 -7.74 18.13 -8.57
N SER A 53 -7.14 19.14 -9.21
CA SER A 53 -6.59 20.33 -8.56
C SER A 53 -7.64 21.18 -7.84
N ALA A 54 -8.93 21.01 -8.12
CA ALA A 54 -10.01 21.64 -7.38
C ALA A 54 -10.18 21.10 -5.94
N ASP A 55 -9.71 19.87 -5.69
CA ASP A 55 -9.66 19.27 -4.35
C ASP A 55 -8.28 19.58 -3.73
N GLN A 56 -8.25 20.50 -2.78
CA GLN A 56 -7.06 20.87 -2.01
C GLN A 56 -7.04 20.25 -0.61
N ASP A 57 -8.06 19.48 -0.23
CA ASP A 57 -8.21 18.92 1.11
C ASP A 57 -7.62 17.51 1.21
N THR A 58 -7.50 16.80 0.08
CA THR A 58 -6.98 15.43 0.04
C THR A 58 -5.61 15.33 -0.64
N THR A 59 -4.85 14.29 -0.29
CA THR A 59 -3.52 14.03 -0.88
C THR A 59 -3.62 13.27 -2.20
N ASP A 60 -2.55 13.26 -2.99
CA ASP A 60 -2.51 12.54 -4.27
C ASP A 60 -2.79 11.04 -4.13
N LEU A 61 -2.28 10.38 -3.09
CA LEU A 61 -2.59 8.97 -2.84
C LEU A 61 -4.08 8.78 -2.56
N HIS A 62 -4.69 9.64 -1.73
CA HIS A 62 -6.13 9.60 -1.45
C HIS A 62 -6.94 9.78 -2.74
N LYS A 63 -6.61 10.80 -3.55
CA LYS A 63 -7.22 11.05 -4.86
C LYS A 63 -7.10 9.85 -5.79
N ALA A 64 -5.90 9.25 -5.85
CA ALA A 64 -5.63 8.09 -6.70
C ALA A 64 -6.45 6.86 -6.27
N VAL A 65 -6.47 6.53 -4.98
CA VAL A 65 -7.25 5.40 -4.45
C VAL A 65 -8.74 5.62 -4.69
N THR A 66 -9.26 6.79 -4.36
CA THR A 66 -10.67 7.14 -4.63
C THR A 66 -11.01 7.00 -6.11
N HIS A 67 -10.14 7.52 -6.99
CA HIS A 67 -10.35 7.40 -8.43
C HIS A 67 -10.36 5.94 -8.90
N MET A 68 -9.49 5.10 -8.38
CA MET A 68 -9.44 3.66 -8.71
C MET A 68 -10.70 2.94 -8.24
N VAL A 69 -11.12 3.16 -7.00
CA VAL A 69 -12.34 2.56 -6.42
C VAL A 69 -13.57 2.98 -7.21
N ASP A 70 -13.74 4.27 -7.49
CA ASP A 70 -14.85 4.80 -8.28
C ASP A 70 -14.86 4.31 -9.74
N SER A 71 -13.68 4.14 -10.34
CA SER A 71 -13.55 3.65 -11.71
C SER A 71 -13.87 2.16 -11.80
N ALA A 72 -13.42 1.35 -10.85
CA ALA A 72 -13.75 -0.06 -10.76
C ALA A 72 -15.26 -0.26 -10.52
N TRP A 73 -15.86 0.56 -9.66
CA TRP A 73 -17.30 0.61 -9.48
C TRP A 73 -18.07 0.84 -10.78
N ARG A 74 -17.64 1.82 -11.60
CA ARG A 74 -18.31 2.12 -12.89
C ARG A 74 -18.18 0.99 -13.90
N VAL A 75 -17.05 0.26 -13.91
CA VAL A 75 -16.85 -0.90 -14.80
C VAL A 75 -17.76 -2.07 -14.41
N GLN A 76 -17.95 -2.35 -13.12
CA GLN A 76 -18.87 -3.38 -12.65
C GLN A 76 -20.33 -3.04 -12.92
N GLN A 77 -20.69 -1.77 -13.00
CA GLN A 77 -22.03 -1.30 -13.37
C GLN A 77 -22.31 -1.28 -14.89
N GLY A 78 -21.36 -1.68 -15.70
CA GLY A 78 -21.47 -1.67 -17.16
C GLY A 78 -22.77 -2.24 -17.67
N SER A 79 -23.65 -1.33 -18.15
CA SER A 79 -24.95 -1.56 -18.77
C SER A 79 -26.09 -2.09 -17.87
N GLY A 80 -26.64 -1.23 -17.04
CA GLY A 80 -28.06 -1.30 -16.66
C GLY A 80 -28.42 -2.14 -15.45
N GLY A 81 -28.20 -1.62 -14.28
CA GLY A 81 -28.79 -2.13 -13.04
C GLY A 81 -28.39 -1.26 -11.87
N SER A 82 -29.38 -0.68 -11.20
CA SER A 82 -29.21 -0.02 -9.91
C SER A 82 -28.88 -1.09 -8.86
N LEU A 83 -27.61 -1.46 -8.75
CA LEU A 83 -27.13 -2.17 -7.58
C LEU A 83 -26.67 -1.15 -6.55
N ASP A 84 -27.01 -1.36 -5.30
CA ASP A 84 -26.63 -0.48 -4.21
C ASP A 84 -25.11 -0.24 -4.22
N LYS A 85 -24.71 1.03 -4.22
CA LYS A 85 -23.33 1.50 -4.22
C LYS A 85 -22.49 0.84 -3.12
N GLU A 86 -23.13 0.48 -2.01
CA GLU A 86 -22.54 -0.16 -0.85
C GLU A 86 -22.16 -1.63 -1.09
N ILE A 87 -22.94 -2.35 -1.92
CA ILE A 87 -22.73 -3.79 -2.17
C ILE A 87 -21.61 -4.01 -3.21
N ALA A 88 -21.57 -3.22 -4.28
CA ALA A 88 -20.57 -3.40 -5.32
C ALA A 88 -19.18 -2.86 -4.90
N GLY A 89 -19.14 -1.78 -4.10
CA GLY A 89 -17.88 -1.29 -3.51
C GLY A 89 -17.23 -2.33 -2.60
N LYS A 90 -18.02 -3.02 -1.78
CA LYS A 90 -17.52 -4.10 -0.90
C LYS A 90 -17.02 -5.32 -1.67
N GLY A 91 -17.66 -5.71 -2.77
CA GLY A 91 -17.20 -6.83 -3.59
C GLY A 91 -15.85 -6.57 -4.24
N TRP A 92 -15.62 -5.38 -4.79
CA TRP A 92 -14.34 -5.03 -5.38
C TRP A 92 -13.23 -4.94 -4.32
N ALA A 93 -13.49 -4.34 -3.18
CA ALA A 93 -12.54 -4.18 -2.09
C ALA A 93 -12.06 -5.53 -1.51
N THR A 94 -12.90 -6.55 -1.49
CA THR A 94 -12.52 -7.87 -0.95
C THR A 94 -11.70 -8.72 -1.93
N GLU A 95 -11.79 -8.47 -3.22
CA GLU A 95 -11.13 -9.26 -4.26
C GLU A 95 -9.83 -8.61 -4.77
N HIS A 96 -9.64 -7.31 -4.55
CA HIS A 96 -8.53 -6.55 -5.09
C HIS A 96 -7.67 -5.92 -3.99
N ARG A 97 -6.39 -5.72 -4.30
CA ARG A 97 -5.44 -4.98 -3.46
C ARG A 97 -4.85 -3.85 -4.27
N ILE A 98 -4.64 -2.70 -3.63
CA ILE A 98 -3.97 -1.55 -4.23
C ILE A 98 -2.54 -1.52 -3.70
N PHE A 99 -1.56 -1.58 -4.60
CA PHE A 99 -0.14 -1.45 -4.27
C PHE A 99 0.31 -0.02 -4.58
N ALA A 100 0.62 0.74 -3.54
CA ALA A 100 1.11 2.12 -3.63
C ALA A 100 2.64 2.14 -3.54
N ALA A 101 3.31 2.02 -4.67
CA ALA A 101 4.77 2.04 -4.75
C ALA A 101 5.31 3.47 -4.55
N GLY A 102 6.36 3.61 -3.73
CA GLY A 102 6.95 4.90 -3.37
C GLY A 102 6.18 5.64 -2.27
N ALA A 103 5.24 4.98 -1.61
CA ALA A 103 4.42 5.58 -0.56
C ALA A 103 5.15 5.72 0.80
N LEU A 104 6.27 5.03 0.99
CA LEU A 104 7.11 5.09 2.19
C LEU A 104 8.53 5.48 1.80
N GLY A 105 9.16 6.30 2.64
CA GLY A 105 10.49 6.89 2.42
C GLY A 105 10.41 8.26 1.77
N GLY A 106 11.01 9.26 2.39
CA GLY A 106 11.02 10.63 1.92
C GLY A 106 10.55 11.62 2.98
N ARG A 107 9.62 12.49 2.64
CA ARG A 107 9.05 13.44 3.60
C ARG A 107 8.15 12.69 4.59
N PHE A 108 8.44 12.84 5.89
CA PHE A 108 7.71 12.15 6.95
C PHE A 108 6.21 12.52 6.99
N ASP A 109 5.86 13.78 6.73
CA ASP A 109 4.45 14.22 6.69
C ASP A 109 3.68 13.54 5.55
N HIS A 110 4.30 13.31 4.39
CA HIS A 110 3.71 12.54 3.29
C HIS A 110 3.54 11.07 3.65
N GLU A 111 4.52 10.47 4.34
CA GLU A 111 4.38 9.09 4.82
C GLU A 111 3.20 8.96 5.79
N MET A 112 3.06 9.91 6.71
CA MET A 112 1.93 9.92 7.65
C MET A 112 0.59 10.09 6.94
N SER A 113 0.50 10.93 5.91
CA SER A 113 -0.73 11.06 5.12
C SER A 113 -1.05 9.80 4.33
N ASN A 114 -0.04 9.10 3.81
CA ASN A 114 -0.23 7.82 3.13
C ASN A 114 -0.70 6.72 4.09
N VAL A 115 -0.15 6.68 5.32
CA VAL A 115 -0.62 5.78 6.38
C VAL A 115 -2.06 6.11 6.77
N SER A 116 -2.41 7.41 6.88
CA SER A 116 -3.78 7.85 7.13
C SER A 116 -4.74 7.37 6.05
N ALA A 117 -4.37 7.54 4.77
CA ALA A 117 -5.16 7.04 3.65
C ALA A 117 -5.35 5.51 3.71
N ALA A 118 -4.30 4.74 4.04
CA ALA A 118 -4.41 3.29 4.19
C ALA A 118 -5.39 2.90 5.32
N HIS A 119 -5.48 3.68 6.40
CA HIS A 119 -6.47 3.47 7.46
C HIS A 119 -7.89 3.81 7.01
N GLU A 120 -8.07 4.88 6.24
CA GLU A 120 -9.36 5.28 5.71
C GLU A 120 -9.90 4.25 4.71
N PHE A 121 -9.03 3.73 3.86
CA PHE A 121 -9.37 2.71 2.85
C PHE A 121 -9.08 1.28 3.33
N VAL A 122 -9.25 0.98 4.62
CA VAL A 122 -8.92 -0.33 5.20
C VAL A 122 -9.61 -1.50 4.48
N ASP A 123 -10.85 -1.32 4.05
CA ASP A 123 -11.62 -2.32 3.30
C ASP A 123 -11.09 -2.55 1.86
N THR A 124 -10.26 -1.66 1.36
CA THR A 124 -9.69 -1.73 0.00
C THR A 124 -8.30 -2.39 -0.01
N HIS A 125 -7.76 -2.74 1.16
CA HIS A 125 -6.46 -3.37 1.31
C HIS A 125 -5.33 -2.63 0.58
N VAL A 126 -5.14 -1.35 0.93
CA VAL A 126 -4.03 -0.54 0.41
C VAL A 126 -2.72 -1.00 1.04
N VAL A 127 -1.78 -1.40 0.20
CA VAL A 127 -0.42 -1.82 0.59
C VAL A 127 0.55 -0.71 0.22
N LEU A 128 1.14 -0.08 1.21
CA LEU A 128 2.16 0.96 1.05
C LEU A 128 3.53 0.31 0.86
N ILE A 129 4.24 0.65 -0.21
CA ILE A 129 5.56 0.08 -0.52
C ILE A 129 6.59 1.19 -0.62
N GLY A 130 7.65 1.06 0.17
CA GLY A 130 8.86 1.85 0.09
C GLY A 130 10.07 1.00 -0.29
N ARG A 131 11.25 1.61 -0.24
CA ARG A 131 12.51 0.92 -0.55
C ARG A 131 12.89 -0.14 0.49
N HIS A 132 12.55 0.09 1.75
CA HIS A 132 12.96 -0.76 2.87
C HIS A 132 11.79 -1.35 3.64
N SER A 133 10.59 -0.84 3.43
CA SER A 133 9.42 -1.26 4.19
C SER A 133 8.20 -1.40 3.31
N MET A 134 7.39 -2.38 3.62
CA MET A 134 6.02 -2.51 3.16
C MET A 134 5.10 -2.40 4.38
N ALA A 135 3.95 -1.76 4.24
CA ALA A 135 2.99 -1.64 5.32
C ALA A 135 1.54 -1.70 4.81
N PHE A 136 0.65 -2.24 5.62
CA PHE A 136 -0.79 -2.22 5.38
C PHE A 136 -1.55 -2.29 6.70
N VAL A 137 -2.84 -1.95 6.67
CA VAL A 137 -3.67 -1.94 7.88
C VAL A 137 -4.30 -3.31 8.09
N VAL A 138 -4.11 -3.86 9.29
CA VAL A 138 -4.85 -4.99 9.83
C VAL A 138 -6.14 -4.42 10.43
N PRO A 139 -7.33 -4.81 9.93
CA PRO A 139 -8.59 -4.29 10.41
C PRO A 139 -8.93 -4.77 11.82
N ALA A 140 -9.73 -3.98 12.55
CA ALA A 140 -10.21 -4.33 13.87
C ALA A 140 -11.21 -5.51 13.87
N ASN A 141 -11.28 -6.22 14.99
CA ASN A 141 -12.28 -7.29 15.25
C ASN A 141 -12.29 -8.41 14.21
N THR A 142 -11.12 -8.68 13.62
CA THR A 142 -10.92 -9.76 12.65
C THR A 142 -9.70 -10.58 13.04
N SER A 143 -9.63 -11.82 12.53
CA SER A 143 -8.43 -12.65 12.56
C SER A 143 -7.81 -12.61 11.17
N VAL A 144 -6.65 -12.00 11.03
CA VAL A 144 -5.93 -11.87 9.74
C VAL A 144 -4.79 -12.87 9.72
N ALA A 145 -4.70 -13.64 8.62
CA ALA A 145 -3.55 -14.48 8.32
C ALA A 145 -2.69 -13.81 7.24
N ILE A 146 -1.41 -13.65 7.53
CA ILE A 146 -0.40 -13.11 6.62
C ILE A 146 0.55 -14.24 6.28
N VAL A 147 0.78 -14.45 4.99
CA VAL A 147 1.77 -15.42 4.48
C VAL A 147 2.86 -14.62 3.77
N PRO A 148 3.95 -14.24 4.50
CA PRO A 148 5.04 -13.49 3.91
C PRO A 148 5.81 -14.32 2.87
N ASP A 149 6.27 -13.68 1.81
CA ASP A 149 7.29 -14.25 0.94
C ASP A 149 8.66 -14.11 1.61
N VAL A 150 9.06 -15.13 2.38
CA VAL A 150 10.28 -15.10 3.20
C VAL A 150 11.58 -14.97 2.40
N GLU A 151 11.55 -15.17 1.08
CA GLU A 151 12.68 -14.89 0.21
C GLU A 151 12.84 -13.40 -0.05
N ARG A 152 11.73 -12.65 -0.02
CA ARG A 152 11.67 -11.23 -0.36
C ARG A 152 11.32 -10.32 0.80
N GLU A 153 10.63 -10.86 1.82
CA GLU A 153 10.13 -10.13 2.97
C GLU A 153 10.82 -10.56 4.27
N GLY A 154 10.92 -9.64 5.21
CA GLY A 154 11.46 -9.90 6.54
C GLY A 154 12.99 -10.06 6.59
N PRO A 155 13.52 -10.61 7.70
CA PRO A 155 12.77 -11.16 8.83
C PRO A 155 12.10 -10.11 9.72
N SER A 156 12.53 -8.83 9.67
CA SER A 156 12.02 -7.79 10.57
C SER A 156 10.60 -7.40 10.23
N CYS A 157 9.76 -7.32 11.26
CA CYS A 157 8.36 -6.91 11.14
C CYS A 157 7.87 -6.18 12.40
N GLY A 158 6.67 -5.64 12.36
CA GLY A 158 6.09 -4.94 13.49
C GLY A 158 4.60 -4.68 13.36
N LEU A 159 4.00 -4.28 14.50
CA LEU A 159 2.62 -3.82 14.63
C LEU A 159 2.59 -2.48 15.35
N VAL A 160 1.99 -1.47 14.74
CA VAL A 160 1.96 -0.11 15.25
C VAL A 160 0.52 0.40 15.35
N PRO A 161 0.06 0.84 16.54
CA PRO A 161 -1.28 1.36 16.78
C PRO A 161 -1.37 2.85 16.40
N MET A 162 -1.49 3.16 15.09
CA MET A 162 -1.44 4.54 14.58
C MET A 162 -2.73 5.33 14.86
N CYS A 163 -3.89 4.67 14.96
CA CYS A 163 -5.20 5.32 15.10
C CYS A 163 -5.77 5.24 16.52
N GLY A 164 -4.92 5.07 17.53
CA GLY A 164 -5.30 4.95 18.93
C GLY A 164 -4.89 3.61 19.52
N PRO A 165 -5.12 3.39 20.81
CA PRO A 165 -4.71 2.17 21.50
C PRO A 165 -5.52 0.96 21.02
N ALA A 166 -4.83 -0.17 20.89
CA ALA A 166 -5.43 -1.49 20.80
C ALA A 166 -5.38 -2.13 22.20
N GLY A 167 -6.52 -2.45 22.75
CA GLY A 167 -6.66 -2.94 24.14
C GLY A 167 -6.27 -4.42 24.26
N SER A 168 -6.43 -5.19 23.20
CA SER A 168 -6.10 -6.62 23.18
C SER A 168 -5.57 -7.05 21.82
N VAL A 169 -4.31 -7.45 21.78
CA VAL A 169 -3.65 -7.94 20.57
C VAL A 169 -3.08 -9.34 20.83
N ARG A 170 -3.42 -10.29 19.97
CA ARG A 170 -2.86 -11.64 19.96
C ARG A 170 -2.17 -11.92 18.65
N THR A 171 -1.00 -12.55 18.71
CA THR A 171 -0.26 -12.93 17.50
C THR A 171 0.26 -14.36 17.62
N SER A 172 0.47 -14.99 16.46
CA SER A 172 1.26 -16.23 16.35
C SER A 172 2.10 -16.16 15.07
N GLY A 173 3.17 -16.97 15.00
CA GLY A 173 4.09 -16.96 13.86
C GLY A 173 5.15 -15.86 13.92
N LEU A 174 5.27 -15.19 15.05
CA LEU A 174 6.32 -14.21 15.33
C LEU A 174 7.30 -14.75 16.36
N ARG A 175 8.52 -14.25 16.35
CA ARG A 175 9.52 -14.60 17.35
C ARG A 175 9.09 -14.15 18.75
N TRP A 176 8.42 -13.02 18.86
CA TRP A 176 7.85 -12.49 20.10
C TRP A 176 6.35 -12.26 19.89
N ASN A 177 5.57 -13.27 20.23
CA ASN A 177 4.11 -13.20 20.12
C ASN A 177 3.51 -12.37 21.26
N LEU A 178 2.35 -11.80 20.97
CA LEU A 178 1.49 -11.07 21.90
C LEU A 178 0.36 -11.99 22.38
N GLU A 179 0.04 -11.96 23.67
CA GLU A 179 -0.90 -12.87 24.32
C GLU A 179 -2.17 -12.16 24.86
N GLY A 180 -2.57 -11.08 24.23
CA GLY A 180 -3.65 -10.19 24.66
C GLY A 180 -3.10 -8.88 25.24
N ASP A 181 -1.90 -8.53 24.81
CA ASP A 181 -1.23 -7.30 25.24
C ASP A 181 -1.92 -6.06 24.65
N SER A 182 -1.85 -4.93 25.38
CA SER A 182 -2.28 -3.64 24.84
C SER A 182 -1.14 -2.93 24.13
N LEU A 183 -1.41 -2.44 22.93
CA LEU A 183 -0.49 -1.61 22.16
C LEU A 183 -0.98 -0.16 22.14
N GLU A 184 -0.09 0.80 22.40
CA GLU A 184 -0.40 2.22 22.41
C GLU A 184 0.85 3.05 22.07
N MET A 185 0.70 4.09 21.24
CA MET A 185 1.78 5.05 20.98
C MET A 185 2.21 5.74 22.28
N GLY A 186 3.52 5.79 22.52
CA GLY A 186 4.09 6.26 23.78
C GLY A 186 4.14 5.23 24.91
N ARG A 187 3.63 4.03 24.67
CA ARG A 187 3.73 2.85 25.54
C ARG A 187 4.31 1.66 24.77
N LEU A 188 3.77 0.46 24.95
CA LEU A 188 4.20 -0.72 24.18
C LEU A 188 3.75 -0.59 22.72
N ILE A 189 4.69 -0.77 21.80
CA ILE A 189 4.47 -1.01 20.37
C ILE A 189 5.31 -2.23 19.97
N SER A 190 4.81 -3.05 19.08
CA SER A 190 5.55 -4.23 18.61
C SER A 190 6.43 -3.84 17.42
N THR A 191 7.64 -3.37 17.70
CA THR A 191 8.65 -3.07 16.66
C THR A 191 9.88 -3.96 16.84
N SER A 192 10.68 -4.07 15.77
CA SER A 192 11.85 -4.97 15.78
C SER A 192 11.50 -6.43 16.11
N ASN A 193 10.28 -6.82 15.81
CA ASN A 193 9.87 -8.22 15.85
C ASN A 193 10.41 -8.97 14.62
N ALA A 194 10.27 -10.26 14.59
CA ALA A 194 10.75 -11.06 13.47
C ALA A 194 9.75 -12.20 13.15
N LEU A 195 9.70 -12.54 11.87
CA LEU A 195 8.96 -13.71 11.39
C LEU A 195 9.58 -14.99 11.99
N ASP A 196 8.76 -15.87 12.54
CA ASP A 196 9.20 -17.21 12.95
C ASP A 196 9.04 -18.19 11.78
N VAL A 197 10.04 -18.20 10.92
CA VAL A 197 10.04 -19.03 9.70
C VAL A 197 10.18 -20.53 9.97
N GLY A 198 10.52 -20.93 11.21
CA GLY A 198 10.78 -22.34 11.59
C GLY A 198 9.59 -23.04 12.25
N GLY A 199 8.65 -22.30 12.85
CA GLY A 199 7.62 -22.86 13.74
C GLY A 199 6.25 -23.10 13.13
N THR A 200 5.76 -22.16 12.30
CA THR A 200 4.38 -22.15 11.80
C THR A 200 4.25 -22.29 10.29
N GLY A 201 5.33 -22.65 9.59
CA GLY A 201 5.34 -22.69 8.13
C GLY A 201 5.31 -21.31 7.48
N GLY A 202 5.67 -20.27 8.23
CA GLY A 202 5.78 -18.90 7.74
C GLY A 202 4.47 -18.09 7.80
N GLU A 203 3.36 -18.65 8.33
CA GLU A 203 2.12 -17.88 8.50
C GLU A 203 2.14 -17.09 9.82
N VAL A 204 1.79 -15.80 9.74
CA VAL A 204 1.55 -14.92 10.89
C VAL A 204 0.05 -14.71 11.04
N ARG A 205 -0.48 -14.94 12.25
CA ARG A 205 -1.87 -14.61 12.59
C ARG A 205 -1.91 -13.44 13.54
N ILE A 206 -2.86 -12.54 13.32
CA ILE A 206 -3.07 -11.35 14.13
C ILE A 206 -4.55 -11.22 14.44
N GLU A 207 -4.87 -11.08 15.72
CA GLU A 207 -6.20 -10.74 16.24
C GLU A 207 -6.06 -9.45 17.03
N THR A 208 -6.92 -8.46 16.76
CA THR A 208 -6.87 -7.15 17.39
C THR A 208 -8.26 -6.53 17.50
N ASP A 209 -8.51 -5.80 18.57
CA ASP A 209 -9.75 -5.05 18.82
C ASP A 209 -9.75 -3.64 18.20
N ALA A 210 -8.59 -3.17 17.70
CA ALA A 210 -8.44 -1.88 17.02
C ALA A 210 -7.57 -2.04 15.76
N PRO A 211 -7.66 -1.13 14.76
CA PRO A 211 -6.82 -1.20 13.56
C PRO A 211 -5.34 -1.05 13.92
N LEU A 212 -4.49 -1.89 13.35
CA LEU A 212 -3.04 -1.85 13.52
C LEU A 212 -2.35 -1.73 12.16
N LEU A 213 -1.30 -0.94 12.08
CA LEU A 213 -0.41 -0.93 10.93
C LEU A 213 0.57 -2.09 11.06
N TRP A 214 0.46 -3.10 10.18
CA TRP A 214 1.50 -4.09 9.96
C TRP A 214 2.61 -3.49 9.12
N THR A 215 3.86 -3.78 9.47
CA THR A 215 5.02 -3.42 8.65
C THR A 215 6.01 -4.57 8.59
N THR A 216 6.65 -4.74 7.42
CA THR A 216 7.72 -5.71 7.21
C THR A 216 8.83 -5.11 6.36
N ASP A 217 10.06 -5.60 6.57
CA ASP A 217 11.22 -5.26 5.75
C ASP A 217 11.09 -5.91 4.37
N VAL A 218 11.31 -5.13 3.32
CA VAL A 218 11.30 -5.56 1.92
C VAL A 218 12.58 -5.16 1.18
N SER A 219 13.65 -4.89 1.91
CA SER A 219 14.94 -4.49 1.32
C SER A 219 15.47 -5.50 0.31
N ARG A 220 15.11 -6.77 0.45
CA ARG A 220 15.49 -7.85 -0.46
C ARG A 220 14.85 -7.76 -1.85
N LEU A 221 13.70 -7.06 -1.98
CA LEU A 221 13.07 -6.85 -3.29
C LEU A 221 13.95 -6.07 -4.27
N TRP A 222 14.89 -5.27 -3.75
CA TRP A 222 15.68 -4.33 -4.52
C TRP A 222 17.17 -4.68 -4.59
N ASN A 223 17.58 -5.73 -3.87
CA ASN A 223 18.95 -6.20 -3.88
C ASN A 223 19.06 -7.33 -4.90
N ASP A 224 19.67 -7.06 -6.06
CA ASP A 224 20.02 -8.05 -7.07
C ASP A 224 21.10 -9.05 -6.61
N GLU A 225 21.64 -8.89 -5.43
CA GLU A 225 22.50 -9.85 -4.75
C GLU A 225 21.64 -10.81 -3.95
N ALA A 226 21.03 -11.79 -4.65
CA ALA A 226 20.58 -13.01 -3.99
C ALA A 226 21.80 -13.75 -3.42
N PRO A 227 21.65 -14.42 -2.27
CA PRO A 227 22.73 -15.10 -1.57
C PRO A 227 23.42 -16.19 -2.42
#